data_63b16f7e2a1b3546b3f0b23e45ef76f3
#
_entry.id   63b16f7e2a1b3546b3f0b23e45ef76f3
#
_cell.length_a   1.000
_cell.length_b   1.000
_cell.length_c   1.000
_cell.angle_alpha   90.00
_cell.angle_beta   90.00
_cell.angle_gamma   90.00
#
_symmetry.space_group_name_H-M   'P 1'
#
loop_
_entity.id
_entity.type
_entity.pdbx_description
1 polymer ?
#
loop_
_entity_poly.entity_id
_entity_poly.type
_entity_poly.pdbx_seq_one_letter_code
_entity_poly.pdbx_strand_id
1 'polypeptide(L)'
;MEDSDEAADHEQTETNEGGAQTETIIQDFEKEKDKFEDLHESIVACDAVLNSVETYLTSFQADLASVAAEIETLQNRSTELNTKLRNRQVVEKLLGPEVEAFMIPPAAVKKIVEGNVDESWVKALEELDRRSKSIDAKLKEGKDIKAAQDVRPLIDDASNKAVERIRDYVVAQIKAIRSPSINAQVIQQNNFLRYRGVFGFLAQRQPQLADEISQAYSNTMRWYYLHNFTRYKAATDKLSIHIIDQSETIAADPSKRVVKPGMPQHDAFSIGRRGDVLRTTNDAALSSYLVEEDKGTHYLEIAFRTFNLALVDNASGEYSFLTEFFTKQTFHATNRKFNEIFQPTFELGQALTKQLIEQSLDALGILICVRLNQRFAFELQRRKVPAAEGYINGTSMLLWPRFQQIIDVHCDSVRKLTASLSGKPAGSALSLTSSNASAQTTAPHPLTQRFANFFRGILSLSSEAGDDEPISSSLGRLRREYEAFLVKLSKGIAEARKRDRFLYNNYSLVCTIVADTEGKMADEFKDHFAELRDGLNVGS
;
A
#
# COMPACT_ATOMS: atom_id res chain seq x y z
N MET A 1 -40.80 -51.98 63.74
CA MET A 1 -41.95 -52.40 62.93
C MET A 1 -41.98 -53.86 63.05
N GLU A 2 -42.76 -54.15 63.88
CA GLU A 2 -44.05 -54.82 63.91
C GLU A 2 -43.79 -56.31 64.02
N ASP A 3 -44.07 -56.79 65.16
CA ASP A 3 -45.32 -57.30 65.79
C ASP A 3 -45.44 -58.78 65.48
N SER A 4 -45.59 -59.49 66.37
CA SER A 4 -46.53 -59.87 67.47
C SER A 4 -46.80 -61.35 67.34
N ASP A 5 -46.77 -61.95 68.49
CA ASP A 5 -47.87 -62.58 69.18
C ASP A 5 -48.31 -63.92 68.59
N GLU A 6 -48.63 -64.87 69.29
CA GLU A 6 -49.38 -65.29 70.47
C GLU A 6 -49.22 -66.80 70.61
N ALA A 7 -48.97 -67.31 71.70
CA ALA A 7 -49.79 -67.68 72.83
C ALA A 7 -50.63 -69.01 72.72
N ALA A 8 -50.44 -69.78 73.67
CA ALA A 8 -51.37 -70.60 74.44
C ALA A 8 -52.03 -71.80 73.71
N ASP A 9 -52.40 -72.87 74.25
CA ASP A 9 -52.88 -73.27 75.58
C ASP A 9 -53.14 -74.76 75.63
N HIS A 10 -53.16 -75.23 76.82
CA HIS A 10 -53.98 -76.33 77.46
C HIS A 10 -53.74 -77.80 77.10
N GLU A 11 -53.44 -78.56 78.08
CA GLU A 11 -54.02 -79.16 79.26
C GLU A 11 -54.60 -80.58 79.06
N GLN A 12 -54.18 -81.47 80.00
CA GLN A 12 -54.87 -82.58 80.64
C GLN A 12 -55.27 -83.82 79.80
N THR A 13 -55.18 -84.98 80.27
CA THR A 13 -55.45 -85.69 81.55
C THR A 13 -54.98 -87.15 81.51
N GLU A 14 -54.53 -87.60 82.67
CA GLU A 14 -54.79 -88.74 83.53
C GLU A 14 -54.87 -90.18 82.97
N THR A 15 -54.12 -90.93 83.63
CA THR A 15 -54.26 -92.13 84.52
C THR A 15 -54.27 -93.58 83.96
N ASN A 16 -53.48 -94.29 84.57
CA ASN A 16 -53.61 -95.67 85.24
C ASN A 16 -53.17 -96.88 84.43
N GLU A 17 -52.45 -97.64 84.95
CA GLU A 17 -52.33 -98.78 85.75
C GLU A 17 -51.07 -99.58 85.33
N GLY A 18 -50.24 -99.87 86.05
CA GLY A 18 -49.79 -100.59 87.17
C GLY A 18 -49.30 -102.05 86.86
N GLY A 19 -48.08 -102.38 86.98
CA GLY A 19 -47.66 -103.70 87.20
C GLY A 19 -46.71 -104.43 86.23
N ALA A 20 -46.45 -103.93 85.09
CA ALA A 20 -45.33 -104.43 84.24
C ALA A 20 -44.24 -103.35 84.08
N GLN A 21 -44.23 -102.54 85.06
CA GLN A 21 -43.65 -101.26 85.09
C GLN A 21 -42.22 -101.11 85.61
N THR A 22 -41.60 -102.06 86.10
CA THR A 22 -40.25 -101.87 86.66
C THR A 22 -39.13 -102.16 85.65
N GLU A 23 -39.32 -103.00 84.62
CA GLU A 23 -38.30 -103.28 83.61
C GLU A 23 -38.42 -102.27 82.46
N THR A 24 -39.64 -101.80 82.11
CA THR A 24 -39.86 -100.80 81.15
C THR A 24 -39.45 -99.42 81.67
N ILE A 25 -39.60 -99.15 82.95
CA ILE A 25 -39.17 -97.96 83.63
C ILE A 25 -37.64 -97.79 83.62
N ILE A 26 -36.90 -98.86 83.78
CA ILE A 26 -35.43 -98.85 83.75
C ILE A 26 -34.95 -98.64 82.30
N GLN A 27 -35.57 -99.29 81.27
CA GLN A 27 -35.25 -99.04 79.83
C GLN A 27 -35.69 -97.68 79.36
N ASP A 28 -36.82 -97.18 79.85
CA ASP A 28 -37.25 -95.79 79.51
C ASP A 28 -36.38 -94.76 80.24
N PHE A 29 -35.91 -95.09 81.46
CA PHE A 29 -34.99 -94.23 82.19
C PHE A 29 -33.58 -94.19 81.51
N GLU A 30 -33.12 -95.37 81.02
CA GLU A 30 -31.88 -95.42 80.23
C GLU A 30 -32.07 -94.64 78.89
N LYS A 31 -33.19 -94.85 78.23
CA LYS A 31 -33.50 -94.06 76.99
C LYS A 31 -33.71 -92.59 77.26
N GLU A 32 -34.30 -92.24 78.39
CA GLU A 32 -34.42 -90.84 78.80
C GLU A 32 -33.06 -90.28 79.22
N LYS A 33 -32.25 -91.09 79.90
CA LYS A 33 -30.87 -90.70 80.21
C LYS A 33 -30.06 -90.44 78.95
N ASP A 34 -30.11 -91.40 78.00
CA ASP A 34 -29.42 -91.17 76.68
C ASP A 34 -29.96 -89.95 75.94
N LYS A 35 -31.28 -89.73 75.97
CA LYS A 35 -31.87 -88.50 75.41
C LYS A 35 -31.44 -87.26 76.16
N PHE A 36 -31.29 -87.32 77.47
CA PHE A 36 -30.78 -86.22 78.26
C PHE A 36 -29.27 -86.00 78.01
N GLU A 37 -28.52 -87.08 77.75
CA GLU A 37 -27.12 -87.06 77.44
C GLU A 37 -26.94 -86.46 76.03
N ASP A 38 -27.72 -86.92 75.02
CA ASP A 38 -27.76 -86.33 73.66
C ASP A 38 -28.22 -84.87 73.69
N LEU A 39 -29.25 -84.58 74.54
CA LEU A 39 -29.71 -83.23 74.72
C LEU A 39 -28.64 -82.31 75.34
N HIS A 40 -27.95 -82.91 76.37
CA HIS A 40 -26.86 -82.21 77.03
C HIS A 40 -25.69 -81.96 76.07
N GLU A 41 -25.29 -83.00 75.28
CA GLU A 41 -24.30 -82.83 74.22
C GLU A 41 -24.75 -81.77 73.18
N SER A 42 -26.03 -81.82 72.79
CA SER A 42 -26.60 -80.83 71.86
C SER A 42 -26.59 -79.45 72.45
N ILE A 43 -26.91 -79.31 73.75
CA ILE A 43 -26.84 -78.00 74.43
C ILE A 43 -25.39 -77.51 74.51
N VAL A 44 -24.46 -78.40 74.89
CA VAL A 44 -23.02 -78.03 74.92
C VAL A 44 -22.50 -77.67 73.54
N ALA A 45 -22.91 -78.42 72.50
CA ALA A 45 -22.57 -78.11 71.15
C ALA A 45 -23.17 -76.74 70.68
N CYS A 46 -24.43 -76.53 71.09
CA CYS A 46 -25.11 -75.24 70.80
C CYS A 46 -24.44 -74.09 71.56
N ASP A 47 -24.06 -74.31 72.81
CA ASP A 47 -23.34 -73.30 73.60
C ASP A 47 -21.95 -73.01 73.02
N ALA A 48 -21.26 -74.04 72.54
CA ALA A 48 -19.98 -73.92 71.86
C ALA A 48 -20.13 -73.13 70.54
N VAL A 49 -21.21 -73.41 69.78
CA VAL A 49 -21.53 -72.63 68.55
C VAL A 49 -21.89 -71.17 68.88
N LEU A 50 -22.72 -70.96 69.92
CA LEU A 50 -23.08 -69.65 70.39
C LEU A 50 -21.83 -68.82 70.82
N ASN A 51 -20.96 -69.45 71.63
CA ASN A 51 -19.71 -68.81 72.03
C ASN A 51 -18.78 -68.51 70.82
N SER A 52 -18.78 -69.41 69.84
CA SER A 52 -18.05 -69.20 68.62
C SER A 52 -18.65 -68.02 67.82
N VAL A 53 -19.98 -68.00 67.70
CA VAL A 53 -20.69 -66.87 67.03
C VAL A 53 -20.48 -65.54 67.77
N GLU A 54 -20.53 -65.60 69.14
CA GLU A 54 -20.24 -64.39 69.95
C GLU A 54 -18.81 -63.89 69.71
N THR A 55 -17.84 -64.84 69.66
CA THR A 55 -16.45 -64.54 69.39
C THR A 55 -16.29 -63.93 67.98
N TYR A 56 -16.95 -64.55 66.98
CA TYR A 56 -16.94 -64.04 65.62
C TYR A 56 -17.60 -62.68 65.52
N LEU A 57 -18.76 -62.46 66.16
CA LEU A 57 -19.45 -61.17 66.16
C LEU A 57 -18.61 -60.09 66.85
N THR A 58 -17.97 -60.44 67.97
CA THR A 58 -17.09 -59.51 68.68
C THR A 58 -15.86 -59.17 67.86
N SER A 59 -15.25 -60.18 67.20
CA SER A 59 -14.17 -59.93 66.25
C SER A 59 -14.62 -59.07 65.07
N PHE A 60 -15.79 -59.39 64.47
CA PHE A 60 -16.35 -58.63 63.37
C PHE A 60 -16.69 -57.20 63.78
N GLN A 61 -17.20 -56.97 64.97
CA GLN A 61 -17.42 -55.61 65.50
C GLN A 61 -16.09 -54.85 65.67
N ALA A 62 -15.05 -55.53 66.14
CA ALA A 62 -13.73 -54.96 66.29
C ALA A 62 -13.13 -54.60 64.92
N ASP A 63 -13.27 -55.55 63.96
CA ASP A 63 -12.81 -55.31 62.55
C ASP A 63 -13.58 -54.16 61.88
N LEU A 64 -14.92 -54.14 62.06
CA LEU A 64 -15.74 -53.01 61.56
C LEU A 64 -15.35 -51.70 62.21
N ALA A 65 -15.10 -51.69 63.51
CA ALA A 65 -14.64 -50.49 64.21
C ALA A 65 -13.27 -50.04 63.72
N SER A 66 -12.36 -50.99 63.46
CA SER A 66 -11.05 -50.70 62.87
C SER A 66 -11.17 -50.10 61.43
N VAL A 67 -11.97 -50.75 60.57
CA VAL A 67 -12.22 -50.30 59.23
C VAL A 67 -12.93 -48.93 59.22
N ALA A 68 -13.91 -48.74 60.13
CA ALA A 68 -14.57 -47.43 60.26
C ALA A 68 -13.58 -46.35 60.69
N ALA A 69 -12.68 -46.63 61.61
CA ALA A 69 -11.63 -45.67 62.00
C ALA A 69 -10.63 -45.38 60.88
N GLU A 70 -10.28 -46.45 60.13
CA GLU A 70 -9.43 -46.24 58.91
C GLU A 70 -10.14 -45.42 57.87
N ILE A 71 -11.41 -45.67 57.61
CA ILE A 71 -12.22 -44.85 56.66
C ILE A 71 -12.29 -43.39 57.12
N GLU A 72 -12.55 -43.18 58.42
CA GLU A 72 -12.58 -41.82 58.97
C GLU A 72 -11.23 -41.15 58.86
N THR A 73 -10.13 -41.81 59.14
CA THR A 73 -8.78 -41.26 58.98
C THR A 73 -8.48 -40.96 57.51
N LEU A 74 -8.88 -41.86 56.58
CA LEU A 74 -8.73 -41.62 55.13
C LEU A 74 -9.62 -40.48 54.64
N GLN A 75 -10.86 -40.39 55.12
CA GLN A 75 -11.75 -39.26 54.81
C GLN A 75 -11.17 -37.92 55.29
N ASN A 76 -10.71 -37.91 56.54
CA ASN A 76 -10.08 -36.67 57.09
C ASN A 76 -8.83 -36.29 56.32
N ARG A 77 -8.01 -37.30 55.99
CA ARG A 77 -6.82 -37.04 55.14
C ARG A 77 -7.18 -36.60 53.72
N SER A 78 -8.22 -37.18 53.12
CA SER A 78 -8.74 -36.81 51.81
C SER A 78 -9.28 -35.36 51.81
N THR A 79 -10.08 -35.00 52.80
CA THR A 79 -10.61 -33.64 52.95
C THR A 79 -9.51 -32.61 53.17
N GLU A 80 -8.49 -32.95 54.00
CA GLU A 80 -7.31 -32.09 54.18
C GLU A 80 -6.53 -31.90 52.88
N LEU A 81 -6.28 -33.00 52.13
CA LEU A 81 -5.60 -32.97 50.86
C LEU A 81 -6.38 -32.15 49.82
N ASN A 82 -7.70 -32.36 49.76
CA ASN A 82 -8.57 -31.60 48.87
C ASN A 82 -8.56 -30.09 49.21
N THR A 83 -8.57 -29.75 50.48
CA THR A 83 -8.46 -28.37 50.93
C THR A 83 -7.10 -27.78 50.57
N LYS A 84 -6.01 -28.51 50.79
CA LYS A 84 -4.66 -28.09 50.35
C LYS A 84 -4.56 -27.94 48.84
N LEU A 85 -5.15 -28.89 48.09
CA LEU A 85 -5.19 -28.80 46.62
C LEU A 85 -5.95 -27.54 46.14
N ARG A 86 -7.13 -27.32 46.72
CA ARG A 86 -7.96 -26.14 46.39
C ARG A 86 -7.22 -24.82 46.71
N ASN A 87 -6.59 -24.77 47.87
CA ASN A 87 -5.78 -23.61 48.26
C ASN A 87 -4.60 -23.39 47.30
N ARG A 88 -3.91 -24.45 46.88
CA ARG A 88 -2.83 -24.36 45.89
C ARG A 88 -3.33 -23.89 44.54
N GLN A 89 -4.49 -24.40 44.09
CA GLN A 89 -5.11 -23.92 42.84
C GLN A 89 -5.51 -22.46 42.89
N VAL A 90 -6.00 -21.99 44.04
CA VAL A 90 -6.30 -20.54 44.23
C VAL A 90 -5.02 -19.71 44.18
N VAL A 91 -3.97 -20.16 44.88
CA VAL A 91 -2.65 -19.51 44.87
C VAL A 91 -2.05 -19.48 43.44
N GLU A 92 -2.15 -20.61 42.72
CA GLU A 92 -1.69 -20.71 41.34
C GLU A 92 -2.43 -19.69 40.42
N LYS A 93 -3.76 -19.62 40.52
CA LYS A 93 -4.58 -18.67 39.75
C LYS A 93 -4.25 -17.20 40.04
N LEU A 94 -3.92 -16.89 41.27
CA LEU A 94 -3.60 -15.52 41.71
C LEU A 94 -2.14 -15.14 41.45
N LEU A 95 -1.22 -16.08 41.70
CA LEU A 95 0.21 -15.84 41.60
C LEU A 95 0.78 -16.16 40.20
N GLY A 96 0.18 -17.10 39.49
CA GLY A 96 0.63 -17.53 38.15
C GLY A 96 0.85 -16.40 37.19
N PRO A 97 -0.16 -15.55 36.93
CA PRO A 97 -0.02 -14.39 36.02
C PRO A 97 1.05 -13.41 36.49
N GLU A 98 1.23 -13.23 37.80
CA GLU A 98 2.24 -12.35 38.37
C GLU A 98 3.65 -12.90 38.15
N VAL A 99 3.85 -14.20 38.38
CA VAL A 99 5.13 -14.89 38.14
C VAL A 99 5.48 -14.90 36.65
N GLU A 100 4.50 -15.22 35.81
CA GLU A 100 4.69 -15.16 34.34
C GLU A 100 5.08 -13.76 33.85
N ALA A 101 4.55 -12.72 34.46
CA ALA A 101 4.89 -11.34 34.09
C ALA A 101 6.36 -10.98 34.39
N PHE A 102 6.99 -11.64 35.36
CA PHE A 102 8.40 -11.41 35.72
C PHE A 102 9.36 -12.44 35.11
N MET A 103 8.86 -13.63 34.75
CA MET A 103 9.71 -14.71 34.25
C MET A 103 10.09 -14.49 32.80
N ILE A 104 11.37 -14.35 32.51
CA ILE A 104 11.89 -14.29 31.15
C ILE A 104 12.35 -15.69 30.75
N PRO A 105 11.80 -16.28 29.65
CA PRO A 105 12.27 -17.57 29.19
C PRO A 105 13.76 -17.49 28.80
N PRO A 106 14.63 -18.36 29.35
CA PRO A 106 16.06 -18.35 29.00
C PRO A 106 16.30 -18.55 27.49
N ALA A 107 15.42 -19.29 26.82
CA ALA A 107 15.45 -19.48 25.38
C ALA A 107 15.26 -18.17 24.62
N ALA A 108 14.39 -17.23 25.09
CA ALA A 108 14.19 -15.94 24.48
C ALA A 108 15.44 -15.06 24.64
N VAL A 109 16.05 -15.04 25.83
CA VAL A 109 17.30 -14.31 26.07
C VAL A 109 18.41 -14.83 25.18
N LYS A 110 18.62 -16.15 25.13
CA LYS A 110 19.62 -16.77 24.24
C LYS A 110 19.38 -16.43 22.79
N LYS A 111 18.10 -16.47 22.35
CA LYS A 111 17.74 -16.10 20.97
C LYS A 111 18.09 -14.65 20.65
N ILE A 112 17.82 -13.72 21.57
CA ILE A 112 18.14 -12.29 21.40
C ILE A 112 19.65 -12.08 21.33
N VAL A 113 20.43 -12.72 22.18
CA VAL A 113 21.88 -12.52 22.27
C VAL A 113 22.62 -13.17 21.09
N GLU A 114 22.31 -14.40 20.73
CA GLU A 114 23.08 -15.22 19.78
C GLU A 114 22.35 -15.47 18.46
N GLY A 115 21.01 -15.38 18.42
CA GLY A 115 20.19 -15.75 17.26
C GLY A 115 20.28 -14.77 16.09
N ASN A 116 19.99 -15.23 14.88
CA ASN A 116 19.84 -14.35 13.73
C ASN A 116 18.52 -13.57 13.83
N VAL A 117 18.49 -12.37 13.24
CA VAL A 117 17.27 -11.54 13.17
C VAL A 117 16.32 -12.16 12.16
N ASP A 118 15.39 -12.98 12.66
CA ASP A 118 14.32 -13.67 11.93
C ASP A 118 12.96 -13.42 12.61
N GLU A 119 11.89 -14.01 12.10
CA GLU A 119 10.56 -13.88 12.74
C GLU A 119 10.52 -14.39 14.17
N SER A 120 11.27 -15.44 14.48
CA SER A 120 11.35 -16.00 15.83
C SER A 120 12.11 -15.07 16.78
N TRP A 121 13.10 -14.35 16.25
CA TRP A 121 13.83 -13.32 16.97
C TRP A 121 12.93 -12.11 17.29
N VAL A 122 12.12 -11.69 16.31
CA VAL A 122 11.15 -10.58 16.50
C VAL A 122 10.12 -10.94 17.57
N LYS A 123 9.61 -12.18 17.58
CA LYS A 123 8.70 -12.64 18.64
C LYS A 123 9.37 -12.63 20.02
N ALA A 124 10.63 -13.03 20.11
CA ALA A 124 11.39 -12.96 21.36
C ALA A 124 11.59 -11.50 21.83
N LEU A 125 11.81 -10.57 20.88
CA LEU A 125 11.91 -9.13 21.17
C LEU A 125 10.58 -8.55 21.68
N GLU A 126 9.47 -8.90 21.04
CA GLU A 126 8.12 -8.46 21.46
C GLU A 126 7.80 -8.98 22.87
N GLU A 127 8.20 -10.21 23.17
CA GLU A 127 8.05 -10.80 24.51
C GLU A 127 8.88 -10.05 25.54
N LEU A 128 10.14 -9.73 25.23
CA LEU A 128 11.02 -8.92 26.09
C LEU A 128 10.42 -7.52 26.33
N ASP A 129 9.92 -6.85 25.30
CA ASP A 129 9.30 -5.52 25.40
C ASP A 129 8.02 -5.55 26.27
N ARG A 130 7.17 -6.57 26.09
CA ARG A 130 5.97 -6.76 26.89
C ARG A 130 6.30 -6.91 28.37
N ARG A 131 7.30 -7.74 28.69
CA ARG A 131 7.72 -7.97 30.07
C ARG A 131 8.37 -6.75 30.68
N SER A 132 9.21 -6.06 29.93
CA SER A 132 9.80 -4.81 30.37
C SER A 132 8.73 -3.77 30.73
N LYS A 133 7.70 -3.60 29.88
CA LYS A 133 6.58 -2.70 30.16
C LYS A 133 5.77 -3.12 31.38
N SER A 134 5.55 -4.42 31.57
CA SER A 134 4.85 -4.95 32.75
C SER A 134 5.61 -4.64 34.05
N ILE A 135 6.92 -4.86 34.05
CA ILE A 135 7.79 -4.56 35.20
C ILE A 135 7.83 -3.05 35.49
N ASP A 136 7.96 -2.23 34.44
CA ASP A 136 7.95 -0.76 34.57
C ASP A 136 6.62 -0.24 35.12
N ALA A 137 5.49 -0.81 34.71
CA ALA A 137 4.17 -0.47 35.23
C ALA A 137 4.05 -0.80 36.73
N LYS A 138 4.50 -1.99 37.13
CA LYS A 138 4.42 -2.44 38.54
C LYS A 138 5.36 -1.69 39.47
N LEU A 139 6.56 -1.32 38.99
CA LEU A 139 7.48 -0.46 39.77
C LEU A 139 6.90 0.95 39.95
N LYS A 140 6.14 1.46 38.97
CA LYS A 140 5.45 2.77 39.09
C LYS A 140 4.25 2.74 40.05
N GLU A 141 3.60 1.60 40.23
CA GLU A 141 2.50 1.43 41.20
C GLU A 141 2.96 1.50 42.68
N GLY A 142 4.25 1.66 42.94
CA GLY A 142 4.79 1.84 44.28
C GLY A 142 4.81 0.57 45.13
N LYS A 143 4.53 -0.61 44.52
CA LYS A 143 4.71 -1.91 45.20
C LYS A 143 6.19 -2.27 45.16
N ASP A 144 6.80 -2.34 46.31
CA ASP A 144 8.21 -2.73 46.47
C ASP A 144 8.32 -4.27 46.24
N ILE A 145 8.27 -4.68 44.99
CA ILE A 145 8.36 -6.07 44.57
C ILE A 145 9.82 -6.41 44.32
N LYS A 146 10.49 -7.03 45.26
CA LYS A 146 11.89 -7.43 45.18
C LYS A 146 12.21 -8.19 43.87
N ALA A 147 11.34 -9.10 43.47
CA ALA A 147 11.52 -9.85 42.20
C ALA A 147 11.60 -8.93 40.97
N ALA A 148 10.82 -7.84 40.92
CA ALA A 148 10.88 -6.84 39.84
C ALA A 148 12.21 -6.08 39.83
N GLN A 149 12.73 -5.74 41.01
CA GLN A 149 14.02 -5.08 41.14
C GLN A 149 15.19 -5.97 40.74
N ASP A 150 15.14 -7.27 41.11
CA ASP A 150 16.19 -8.25 40.79
C ASP A 150 16.23 -8.58 39.28
N VAL A 151 15.08 -8.61 38.61
CA VAL A 151 14.98 -8.93 37.16
C VAL A 151 15.25 -7.72 36.28
N ARG A 152 15.07 -6.48 36.79
CA ARG A 152 15.24 -5.25 36.00
C ARG A 152 16.59 -5.14 35.31
N PRO A 153 17.74 -5.31 35.98
CA PRO A 153 19.05 -5.23 35.34
C PRO A 153 19.22 -6.22 34.20
N LEU A 154 18.72 -7.45 34.37
CA LEU A 154 18.79 -8.49 33.35
C LEU A 154 18.01 -8.09 32.07
N ILE A 155 16.83 -7.47 32.25
CA ILE A 155 16.03 -6.97 31.13
C ILE A 155 16.72 -5.80 30.43
N ASP A 156 17.32 -4.90 31.20
CA ASP A 156 18.03 -3.76 30.64
C ASP A 156 19.27 -4.21 29.84
N ASP A 157 20.03 -5.18 30.34
CA ASP A 157 21.15 -5.79 29.62
C ASP A 157 20.71 -6.51 28.34
N ALA A 158 19.64 -7.32 28.43
CA ALA A 158 19.06 -7.99 27.25
C ALA A 158 18.53 -6.98 26.23
N SER A 159 17.92 -5.89 26.69
CA SER A 159 17.42 -4.80 25.84
C SER A 159 18.56 -4.04 25.16
N ASN A 160 19.65 -3.74 25.88
CA ASN A 160 20.83 -3.09 25.32
C ASN A 160 21.48 -3.98 24.24
N LYS A 161 21.55 -5.29 24.51
CA LYS A 161 22.07 -6.26 23.52
C LYS A 161 21.16 -6.37 22.30
N ALA A 162 19.84 -6.34 22.52
CA ALA A 162 18.87 -6.29 21.41
C ALA A 162 19.07 -5.02 20.55
N VAL A 163 19.23 -3.86 21.17
CA VAL A 163 19.50 -2.58 20.47
C VAL A 163 20.76 -2.67 19.62
N GLU A 164 21.85 -3.22 20.16
CA GLU A 164 23.09 -3.41 19.43
C GLU A 164 22.89 -4.31 18.19
N ARG A 165 22.21 -5.44 18.35
CA ARG A 165 21.89 -6.36 17.26
C ARG A 165 20.99 -5.73 16.19
N ILE A 166 20.01 -4.95 16.62
CA ILE A 166 19.11 -4.19 15.70
C ILE A 166 19.92 -3.19 14.90
N ARG A 167 20.76 -2.39 15.56
CA ARG A 167 21.66 -1.44 14.89
C ARG A 167 22.48 -2.13 13.83
N ASP A 168 23.16 -3.21 14.18
CA ASP A 168 24.03 -3.93 13.27
C ASP A 168 23.28 -4.51 12.07
N TYR A 169 22.08 -5.08 12.32
CA TYR A 169 21.20 -5.58 11.27
C TYR A 169 20.77 -4.47 10.32
N VAL A 170 20.20 -3.36 10.84
CA VAL A 170 19.68 -2.26 10.01
C VAL A 170 20.81 -1.60 9.22
N VAL A 171 21.97 -1.35 9.86
CA VAL A 171 23.13 -0.79 9.17
C VAL A 171 23.67 -1.72 8.08
N ALA A 172 23.66 -3.04 8.30
CA ALA A 172 24.04 -4.00 7.27
C ALA A 172 23.11 -3.94 6.06
N GLN A 173 21.78 -3.82 6.28
CA GLN A 173 20.80 -3.65 5.20
C GLN A 173 20.98 -2.32 4.45
N ILE A 174 21.22 -1.21 5.16
CA ILE A 174 21.52 0.09 4.55
C ILE A 174 22.81 0.01 3.69
N LYS A 175 23.84 -0.68 4.17
CA LYS A 175 25.06 -0.90 3.39
C LYS A 175 24.81 -1.75 2.15
N ALA A 176 23.93 -2.76 2.25
CA ALA A 176 23.59 -3.63 1.12
C ALA A 176 22.92 -2.85 -0.03
N ILE A 177 22.15 -1.78 0.25
CA ILE A 177 21.55 -0.92 -0.79
C ILE A 177 22.60 -0.27 -1.69
N ARG A 178 23.82 -0.05 -1.19
CA ARG A 178 24.92 0.53 -1.97
C ARG A 178 25.60 -0.45 -2.92
N SER A 179 25.29 -1.72 -2.81
CA SER A 179 25.88 -2.73 -3.72
C SER A 179 25.33 -2.56 -5.14
N PRO A 180 26.20 -2.69 -6.16
CA PRO A 180 25.75 -2.62 -7.55
C PRO A 180 24.73 -3.75 -7.83
N SER A 181 23.73 -3.46 -8.64
CA SER A 181 22.69 -4.40 -9.08
C SER A 181 21.66 -4.83 -8.03
N ILE A 182 21.64 -4.23 -6.84
CA ILE A 182 20.61 -4.50 -5.85
C ILE A 182 19.44 -3.52 -6.02
N ASN A 183 18.23 -4.08 -6.05
CA ASN A 183 17.00 -3.28 -6.01
C ASN A 183 16.67 -2.92 -4.55
N ALA A 184 16.69 -1.61 -4.24
CA ALA A 184 16.39 -1.11 -2.89
C ALA A 184 14.99 -1.53 -2.43
N GLN A 185 13.99 -1.57 -3.32
CA GLN A 185 12.62 -1.96 -2.98
C GLN A 185 12.52 -3.41 -2.45
N VAL A 186 13.36 -4.32 -2.97
CA VAL A 186 13.42 -5.70 -2.46
C VAL A 186 13.90 -5.74 -1.02
N ILE A 187 14.94 -4.95 -0.68
CA ILE A 187 15.43 -4.84 0.69
C ILE A 187 14.37 -4.17 1.60
N GLN A 188 13.72 -3.11 1.11
CA GLN A 188 12.67 -2.43 1.85
C GLN A 188 11.53 -3.38 2.21
N GLN A 189 11.01 -4.13 1.24
CA GLN A 189 9.86 -5.03 1.46
C GLN A 189 10.23 -6.27 2.26
N ASN A 190 11.30 -6.96 1.90
CA ASN A 190 11.61 -8.26 2.49
C ASN A 190 12.36 -8.18 3.81
N ASN A 191 13.16 -7.12 4.02
CA ASN A 191 14.03 -7.03 5.19
C ASN A 191 13.55 -5.95 6.18
N PHE A 192 13.16 -4.77 5.70
CA PHE A 192 12.75 -3.70 6.59
C PHE A 192 11.27 -3.81 7.01
N LEU A 193 10.34 -3.83 6.05
CA LEU A 193 8.91 -3.86 6.36
C LEU A 193 8.48 -5.16 7.03
N ARG A 194 9.09 -6.28 6.66
CA ARG A 194 8.85 -7.56 7.32
C ARG A 194 9.15 -7.51 8.81
N TYR A 195 10.17 -6.75 9.21
CA TYR A 195 10.61 -6.62 10.60
C TYR A 195 10.43 -5.21 11.16
N ARG A 196 9.40 -4.48 10.72
CA ARG A 196 9.14 -3.08 11.12
C ARG A 196 9.10 -2.85 12.64
N GLY A 197 8.64 -3.83 13.42
CA GLY A 197 8.62 -3.76 14.89
C GLY A 197 10.00 -3.55 15.52
N VAL A 198 11.05 -4.03 14.85
CA VAL A 198 12.44 -3.92 15.30
C VAL A 198 12.88 -2.46 15.39
N PHE A 199 12.59 -1.64 14.38
CA PHE A 199 12.90 -0.21 14.41
C PHE A 199 12.05 0.54 15.45
N GLY A 200 10.78 0.13 15.62
CA GLY A 200 9.92 0.68 16.67
C GLY A 200 10.47 0.49 18.08
N PHE A 201 11.05 -0.68 18.37
CA PHE A 201 11.73 -0.95 19.64
C PHE A 201 12.96 -0.07 19.83
N LEU A 202 13.81 0.04 18.80
CA LEU A 202 14.99 0.90 18.81
C LEU A 202 14.63 2.36 19.10
N ALA A 203 13.64 2.89 18.36
CA ALA A 203 13.20 4.28 18.53
C ALA A 203 12.60 4.58 19.91
N GLN A 204 12.08 3.56 20.60
CA GLN A 204 11.56 3.71 21.95
C GLN A 204 12.68 3.72 23.01
N ARG A 205 13.71 2.87 22.83
CA ARG A 205 14.79 2.68 23.79
C ARG A 205 15.92 3.69 23.63
N GLN A 206 16.30 3.97 22.37
CA GLN A 206 17.40 4.88 22.03
C GLN A 206 17.00 5.78 20.85
N PRO A 207 16.23 6.84 21.08
CA PRO A 207 15.72 7.71 20.02
C PRO A 207 16.84 8.39 19.22
N GLN A 208 17.94 8.80 19.87
CA GLN A 208 19.08 9.42 19.19
C GLN A 208 19.71 8.47 18.15
N LEU A 209 19.95 7.22 18.54
CA LEU A 209 20.50 6.20 17.63
C LEU A 209 19.54 5.90 16.49
N ALA A 210 18.22 5.87 16.77
CA ALA A 210 17.20 5.69 15.74
C ALA A 210 17.20 6.84 14.73
N ASP A 211 17.38 8.07 15.18
CA ASP A 211 17.49 9.25 14.30
C ASP A 211 18.78 9.21 13.46
N GLU A 212 19.91 8.84 14.03
CA GLU A 212 21.17 8.65 13.29
C GLU A 212 21.05 7.58 12.18
N ILE A 213 20.45 6.44 12.50
CA ILE A 213 20.21 5.37 11.53
C ILE A 213 19.22 5.81 10.45
N SER A 214 18.17 6.53 10.84
CA SER A 214 17.22 7.10 9.92
C SER A 214 17.86 8.12 8.97
N GLN A 215 18.80 8.94 9.47
CA GLN A 215 19.56 9.87 8.65
C GLN A 215 20.55 9.15 7.72
N ALA A 216 21.21 8.09 8.20
CA ALA A 216 22.07 7.27 7.38
C ALA A 216 21.31 6.57 6.23
N TYR A 217 20.07 6.14 6.51
CA TYR A 217 19.15 5.63 5.50
C TYR A 217 18.82 6.71 4.46
N SER A 218 18.36 7.91 4.91
CA SER A 218 18.01 9.01 4.01
C SER A 218 19.19 9.40 3.10
N ASN A 219 20.40 9.51 3.63
CA ASN A 219 21.59 9.82 2.85
C ASN A 219 21.92 8.74 1.82
N THR A 220 21.70 7.46 2.20
CA THR A 220 21.92 6.33 1.29
C THR A 220 20.90 6.30 0.16
N MET A 221 19.62 6.51 0.46
CA MET A 221 18.55 6.55 -0.54
C MET A 221 18.65 7.78 -1.46
N ARG A 222 19.05 8.93 -0.92
CA ARG A 222 19.36 10.12 -1.71
C ARG A 222 20.43 9.82 -2.77
N TRP A 223 21.54 9.19 -2.37
CA TRP A 223 22.59 8.76 -3.30
C TRP A 223 22.07 7.73 -4.29
N TYR A 224 21.31 6.72 -3.82
CA TYR A 224 20.78 5.64 -4.64
C TYR A 224 19.88 6.17 -5.77
N TYR A 225 18.89 7.01 -5.43
CA TYR A 225 17.99 7.57 -6.45
C TYR A 225 18.73 8.50 -7.39
N LEU A 226 19.53 9.43 -6.89
CA LEU A 226 20.28 10.34 -7.75
C LEU A 226 21.21 9.59 -8.72
N HIS A 227 21.93 8.58 -8.24
CA HIS A 227 22.82 7.78 -9.07
C HIS A 227 22.05 7.02 -10.18
N ASN A 228 20.98 6.34 -9.81
CA ASN A 228 20.21 5.55 -10.76
C ASN A 228 19.48 6.44 -11.78
N PHE A 229 18.88 7.54 -11.33
CA PHE A 229 18.20 8.48 -12.23
C PHE A 229 19.18 9.26 -13.12
N THR A 230 20.41 9.52 -12.68
CA THR A 230 21.46 10.07 -13.55
C THR A 230 21.80 9.11 -14.69
N ARG A 231 21.94 7.81 -14.39
CA ARG A 231 22.13 6.77 -15.41
C ARG A 231 20.92 6.65 -16.33
N TYR A 232 19.71 6.70 -15.76
CA TYR A 232 18.48 6.64 -16.52
C TYR A 232 18.31 7.85 -17.44
N LYS A 233 18.63 9.06 -16.95
CA LYS A 233 18.70 10.27 -17.80
C LYS A 233 19.68 10.09 -18.95
N ALA A 234 20.87 9.61 -18.69
CA ALA A 234 21.88 9.36 -19.72
C ALA A 234 21.41 8.34 -20.78
N ALA A 235 20.61 7.34 -20.39
CA ALA A 235 19.96 6.43 -21.35
C ALA A 235 18.85 7.17 -22.15
N THR A 236 18.03 7.98 -21.47
CA THR A 236 16.96 8.76 -22.11
C THR A 236 17.52 9.82 -23.09
N ASP A 237 18.67 10.42 -22.78
CA ASP A 237 19.36 11.37 -23.67
C ASP A 237 19.87 10.73 -24.99
N LYS A 238 19.97 9.39 -25.05
CA LYS A 238 20.32 8.65 -26.28
C LYS A 238 19.14 8.44 -27.23
N LEU A 239 17.91 8.66 -26.77
CA LEU A 239 16.74 8.57 -27.63
C LEU A 239 16.84 9.57 -28.77
N SER A 240 16.55 9.11 -29.99
CA SER A 240 16.46 10.00 -31.15
C SER A 240 15.17 10.81 -31.07
N ILE A 241 15.26 12.08 -30.66
CA ILE A 241 14.11 12.96 -30.52
C ILE A 241 14.01 13.84 -31.77
N HIS A 242 12.80 13.85 -32.36
CA HIS A 242 12.48 14.79 -33.42
C HIS A 242 12.28 16.18 -32.85
N ILE A 243 13.14 17.12 -33.25
CA ILE A 243 13.08 18.53 -32.84
C ILE A 243 12.34 19.29 -33.90
N ILE A 244 11.20 19.89 -33.56
CA ILE A 244 10.47 20.84 -34.41
C ILE A 244 11.13 22.20 -34.27
N ASP A 245 11.62 22.75 -35.38
CA ASP A 245 12.35 24.01 -35.44
C ASP A 245 11.57 25.13 -36.15
N GLN A 246 12.21 26.25 -36.39
CA GLN A 246 11.59 27.42 -37.06
C GLN A 246 11.12 27.13 -38.49
N SER A 247 11.66 26.11 -39.17
CA SER A 247 11.22 25.71 -40.52
C SER A 247 9.85 25.05 -40.51
N GLU A 248 9.38 24.65 -39.35
CA GLU A 248 8.08 24.01 -39.13
C GLU A 248 7.07 24.91 -38.40
N THR A 249 7.27 26.22 -38.42
CA THR A 249 6.24 27.16 -37.93
C THR A 249 5.02 27.19 -38.86
N ILE A 250 3.87 27.63 -38.31
CA ILE A 250 2.57 27.54 -39.00
C ILE A 250 2.55 28.24 -40.37
N ALA A 251 3.26 29.37 -40.50
CA ALA A 251 3.39 30.13 -41.72
C ALA A 251 4.66 29.83 -42.54
N ALA A 252 5.45 28.82 -42.15
CA ALA A 252 6.64 28.43 -42.88
C ALA A 252 6.30 27.81 -44.24
N ASP A 253 7.15 28.08 -45.24
CA ASP A 253 7.01 27.55 -46.58
C ASP A 253 7.34 26.06 -46.61
N PRO A 254 6.40 25.15 -46.96
CA PRO A 254 6.63 23.74 -46.98
C PRO A 254 7.71 23.26 -47.96
N SER A 255 7.95 24.07 -49.03
CA SER A 255 8.96 23.75 -50.03
C SER A 255 10.39 23.88 -49.53
N LYS A 256 10.59 24.61 -48.44
CA LYS A 256 11.91 24.83 -47.79
C LYS A 256 12.20 23.81 -46.69
N ARG A 257 11.29 22.89 -46.42
CA ARG A 257 11.47 21.84 -45.41
C ARG A 257 12.51 20.83 -45.88
N VAL A 258 13.59 20.72 -45.16
CA VAL A 258 14.61 19.69 -45.41
C VAL A 258 14.11 18.37 -44.79
N VAL A 259 13.52 17.52 -45.62
CA VAL A 259 13.11 16.16 -45.20
C VAL A 259 14.38 15.32 -45.08
N LYS A 260 14.76 14.97 -43.85
CA LYS A 260 15.85 14.02 -43.61
C LYS A 260 15.42 12.62 -44.06
N PRO A 261 16.23 11.85 -44.80
CA PRO A 261 15.91 10.50 -45.17
C PRO A 261 15.64 9.61 -43.92
N GLY A 262 14.52 8.86 -43.92
CA GLY A 262 14.15 7.97 -42.82
C GLY A 262 13.22 8.58 -41.75
N MET A 263 12.88 9.87 -41.85
CA MET A 263 11.86 10.43 -40.99
C MET A 263 10.45 10.09 -41.50
N PRO A 264 9.55 9.68 -40.62
CA PRO A 264 8.15 9.54 -40.98
C PRO A 264 7.63 10.90 -41.48
N GLN A 265 6.84 10.87 -42.56
CA GLN A 265 6.15 12.06 -43.07
C GLN A 265 5.10 12.47 -42.05
N HIS A 266 5.49 13.27 -41.06
CA HIS A 266 4.64 13.72 -39.98
C HIS A 266 4.26 15.16 -40.14
N ASP A 267 2.98 15.47 -40.01
CA ASP A 267 2.49 16.85 -39.94
C ASP A 267 2.69 17.32 -38.46
N ALA A 268 3.60 18.29 -38.28
CA ALA A 268 3.89 18.90 -36.99
C ALA A 268 2.65 19.48 -36.27
N PHE A 269 1.59 19.75 -37.04
CA PHE A 269 0.35 20.34 -36.56
C PHE A 269 -0.77 19.32 -36.34
N SER A 270 -0.52 18.03 -36.55
CA SER A 270 -1.49 16.98 -36.30
C SER A 270 -1.10 16.17 -35.06
N ILE A 271 -2.07 15.90 -34.17
CA ILE A 271 -1.83 15.08 -32.97
C ILE A 271 -1.57 13.61 -33.35
N GLY A 272 -2.21 13.09 -34.42
CA GLY A 272 -2.03 11.72 -34.88
C GLY A 272 -2.06 10.69 -33.73
N ARG A 273 -1.09 9.76 -33.73
CA ARG A 273 -0.92 8.75 -32.67
C ARG A 273 -0.23 9.29 -31.40
N ARG A 274 0.25 10.54 -31.42
CA ARG A 274 0.92 11.15 -30.26
C ARG A 274 0.02 11.21 -29.03
N GLY A 275 -1.29 11.41 -29.23
CA GLY A 275 -2.30 11.39 -28.19
C GLY A 275 -2.45 10.04 -27.48
N ASP A 276 -2.01 8.94 -28.09
CA ASP A 276 -2.11 7.61 -27.49
C ASP A 276 -1.27 7.48 -26.21
N VAL A 277 -0.20 8.28 -26.08
CA VAL A 277 0.62 8.38 -24.87
C VAL A 277 -0.22 8.76 -23.64
N LEU A 278 -1.29 9.50 -23.84
CA LEU A 278 -2.24 9.87 -22.78
C LEU A 278 -3.25 8.74 -22.47
N ARG A 279 -3.50 7.81 -23.39
CA ARG A 279 -4.48 6.72 -23.21
C ARG A 279 -3.90 5.51 -22.50
N THR A 280 -2.60 5.29 -22.61
CA THR A 280 -1.91 4.15 -21.99
C THR A 280 -1.78 4.36 -20.48
N THR A 281 -2.75 3.84 -19.72
CA THR A 281 -2.81 3.99 -18.26
C THR A 281 -1.92 3.02 -17.50
N ASN A 282 -1.59 1.87 -18.09
CA ASN A 282 -0.94 0.76 -17.38
C ASN A 282 0.49 0.45 -17.85
N ASP A 283 1.04 1.23 -18.76
CA ASP A 283 2.42 0.98 -19.21
C ASP A 283 3.41 1.39 -18.13
N ALA A 284 4.19 0.44 -17.67
CA ALA A 284 5.35 0.70 -16.82
C ALA A 284 6.35 1.63 -17.54
N ALA A 285 7.15 2.33 -16.75
CA ALA A 285 8.28 3.08 -17.31
C ALA A 285 9.20 2.12 -18.06
N LEU A 286 9.71 2.55 -19.22
CA LEU A 286 10.68 1.75 -19.98
C LEU A 286 11.93 1.52 -19.13
N SER A 287 12.43 0.30 -19.10
CA SER A 287 13.71 0.03 -18.46
C SER A 287 14.84 0.73 -19.23
N SER A 288 15.93 1.11 -18.55
CA SER A 288 17.07 1.78 -19.18
C SER A 288 17.66 0.99 -20.35
N TYR A 289 17.61 -0.33 -20.28
CA TYR A 289 18.04 -1.23 -21.35
C TYR A 289 17.15 -1.08 -22.60
N LEU A 290 15.82 -1.09 -22.45
CA LEU A 290 14.88 -0.89 -23.57
C LEU A 290 15.01 0.50 -24.18
N VAL A 291 15.29 1.53 -23.37
CA VAL A 291 15.54 2.88 -23.84
C VAL A 291 16.82 2.94 -24.69
N GLU A 292 17.87 2.24 -24.30
CA GLU A 292 19.15 2.20 -25.04
C GLU A 292 19.06 1.41 -26.36
N GLU A 293 18.19 0.42 -26.45
CA GLU A 293 18.00 -0.39 -27.66
C GLU A 293 17.04 0.24 -28.66
N ASP A 294 16.25 1.23 -28.24
CA ASP A 294 15.27 1.87 -29.09
C ASP A 294 15.93 2.78 -30.13
N LYS A 295 15.87 2.36 -31.38
CA LYS A 295 16.39 3.09 -32.54
C LYS A 295 15.32 3.92 -33.25
N GLY A 296 14.09 3.93 -32.73
CA GLY A 296 13.00 4.72 -33.27
C GLY A 296 13.23 6.23 -33.11
N THR A 297 12.61 7.03 -33.98
CA THR A 297 12.55 8.48 -33.78
C THR A 297 11.29 8.80 -33.00
N HIS A 298 11.46 9.45 -31.88
CA HIS A 298 10.39 9.79 -30.93
C HIS A 298 10.16 11.30 -30.85
N TYR A 299 9.05 11.68 -30.28
CA TYR A 299 8.77 13.06 -29.88
C TYR A 299 9.12 13.28 -28.41
N LEU A 300 9.26 14.53 -28.02
CA LEU A 300 9.71 14.94 -26.70
C LEU A 300 8.85 14.37 -25.54
N GLU A 301 7.55 14.16 -25.77
CA GLU A 301 6.63 13.62 -24.78
C GLU A 301 6.96 12.18 -24.35
N ILE A 302 7.59 11.38 -25.20
CA ILE A 302 8.00 10.02 -24.86
C ILE A 302 9.12 10.04 -23.83
N ALA A 303 10.15 10.84 -24.06
CA ALA A 303 11.27 11.01 -23.12
C ALA A 303 10.78 11.60 -21.78
N PHE A 304 9.93 12.62 -21.86
CA PHE A 304 9.30 13.24 -20.70
C PHE A 304 8.47 12.23 -19.88
N ARG A 305 7.58 11.47 -20.55
CA ARG A 305 6.75 10.45 -19.90
C ARG A 305 7.60 9.38 -19.24
N THR A 306 8.54 8.82 -19.98
CA THR A 306 9.36 7.69 -19.53
C THR A 306 10.12 8.03 -18.25
N PHE A 307 10.78 9.18 -18.21
CA PHE A 307 11.52 9.62 -17.04
C PHE A 307 10.60 9.95 -15.86
N ASN A 308 9.55 10.73 -16.08
CA ASN A 308 8.66 11.17 -15.00
C ASN A 308 7.81 10.04 -14.44
N LEU A 309 7.38 9.08 -15.25
CA LEU A 309 6.66 7.90 -14.78
C LEU A 309 7.53 7.07 -13.83
N ALA A 310 8.79 6.80 -14.21
CA ALA A 310 9.74 6.12 -13.34
C ALA A 310 9.95 6.88 -12.03
N LEU A 311 10.07 8.21 -12.10
CA LEU A 311 10.27 9.06 -10.93
C LEU A 311 9.07 9.02 -9.99
N VAL A 312 7.85 9.15 -10.51
CA VAL A 312 6.59 9.10 -9.75
C VAL A 312 6.41 7.74 -9.08
N ASP A 313 6.69 6.65 -9.78
CA ASP A 313 6.57 5.29 -9.22
C ASP A 313 7.57 5.05 -8.08
N ASN A 314 8.83 5.43 -8.27
CA ASN A 314 9.85 5.29 -7.22
C ASN A 314 9.58 6.22 -6.03
N ALA A 315 9.16 7.47 -6.28
CA ALA A 315 8.80 8.42 -5.24
C ALA A 315 7.61 7.93 -4.41
N SER A 316 6.60 7.35 -5.07
CA SER A 316 5.43 6.78 -4.38
C SER A 316 5.81 5.58 -3.51
N GLY A 317 6.65 4.68 -4.03
CA GLY A 317 7.14 3.52 -3.27
C GLY A 317 7.94 3.93 -2.03
N GLU A 318 8.85 4.90 -2.19
CA GLU A 318 9.65 5.41 -1.07
C GLU A 318 8.80 6.12 -0.01
N TYR A 319 7.85 6.95 -0.42
CA TYR A 319 6.96 7.64 0.51
C TYR A 319 6.13 6.64 1.35
N SER A 320 5.60 5.62 0.70
CA SER A 320 4.88 4.53 1.39
C SER A 320 5.79 3.82 2.39
N PHE A 321 7.01 3.49 1.97
CA PHE A 321 8.00 2.87 2.85
C PHE A 321 8.32 3.75 4.06
N LEU A 322 8.60 5.05 3.86
CA LEU A 322 8.90 5.98 4.94
C LEU A 322 7.75 6.08 5.95
N THR A 323 6.51 6.07 5.46
CA THR A 323 5.30 6.12 6.30
C THR A 323 5.11 4.84 7.10
N GLU A 324 5.37 3.67 6.51
CA GLU A 324 5.15 2.37 7.14
C GLU A 324 6.28 1.95 8.07
N PHE A 325 7.52 2.22 7.72
CA PHE A 325 8.67 1.80 8.52
C PHE A 325 8.98 2.76 9.67
N PHE A 326 8.92 4.08 9.42
CA PHE A 326 9.17 5.10 10.44
C PHE A 326 7.87 5.57 11.12
N THR A 327 7.03 4.65 11.54
CA THR A 327 5.65 4.87 12.05
C THR A 327 5.50 5.85 13.21
N LYS A 328 6.57 6.13 13.96
CA LYS A 328 6.55 7.09 15.07
C LYS A 328 6.86 8.53 14.65
N GLN A 329 7.09 8.79 13.38
CA GLN A 329 7.37 10.14 12.90
C GLN A 329 6.08 10.89 12.57
N THR A 330 6.10 12.20 12.77
CA THR A 330 5.00 13.06 12.38
C THR A 330 4.94 13.18 10.85
N PHE A 331 3.78 13.48 10.31
CA PHE A 331 3.58 13.75 8.89
C PHE A 331 4.62 14.75 8.32
N HIS A 332 4.89 15.83 9.05
CA HIS A 332 5.89 16.82 8.63
C HIS A 332 7.33 16.27 8.62
N ALA A 333 7.67 15.40 9.56
CA ALA A 333 8.98 14.77 9.59
C ALA A 333 9.17 13.80 8.42
N THR A 334 8.14 13.03 8.07
CA THR A 334 8.14 12.13 6.89
C THR A 334 8.30 12.93 5.60
N ASN A 335 7.53 14.01 5.42
CA ASN A 335 7.64 14.88 4.25
C ASN A 335 9.02 15.53 4.13
N ARG A 336 9.60 15.97 5.23
CA ARG A 336 10.96 16.54 5.25
C ARG A 336 12.00 15.52 4.80
N LYS A 337 11.95 14.30 5.34
CA LYS A 337 12.87 13.21 4.95
C LYS A 337 12.70 12.83 3.49
N PHE A 338 11.47 12.71 3.01
CA PHE A 338 11.19 12.45 1.61
C PHE A 338 11.80 13.52 0.71
N ASN A 339 11.59 14.79 1.03
CA ASN A 339 12.17 15.90 0.26
C ASN A 339 13.70 15.88 0.30
N GLU A 340 14.30 15.58 1.45
CA GLU A 340 15.75 15.43 1.58
C GLU A 340 16.30 14.33 0.67
N ILE A 341 15.59 13.21 0.53
CA ILE A 341 15.95 12.09 -0.33
C ILE A 341 15.82 12.48 -1.82
N PHE A 342 14.66 13.04 -2.21
CA PHE A 342 14.31 13.23 -3.62
C PHE A 342 14.72 14.58 -4.21
N GLN A 343 15.00 15.61 -3.43
CA GLN A 343 15.30 16.94 -3.92
C GLN A 343 16.33 16.96 -5.08
N PRO A 344 17.50 16.29 -4.99
CA PRO A 344 18.45 16.30 -6.09
C PRO A 344 17.95 15.56 -7.36
N THR A 345 17.14 14.54 -7.15
CA THR A 345 16.54 13.76 -8.25
C THR A 345 15.42 14.54 -8.94
N PHE A 346 14.65 15.31 -8.19
CA PHE A 346 13.66 16.24 -8.72
C PHE A 346 14.30 17.38 -9.53
N GLU A 347 15.38 17.94 -9.02
CA GLU A 347 16.18 18.94 -9.77
C GLU A 347 16.72 18.37 -11.09
N LEU A 348 17.18 17.11 -11.08
CA LEU A 348 17.60 16.40 -12.28
C LEU A 348 16.45 16.23 -13.28
N GLY A 349 15.24 15.87 -12.82
CA GLY A 349 14.04 15.73 -13.65
C GLY A 349 13.58 17.06 -14.26
N GLN A 350 13.62 18.14 -13.49
CA GLN A 350 13.33 19.48 -13.99
C GLN A 350 14.37 19.96 -15.00
N ALA A 351 15.65 19.66 -14.78
CA ALA A 351 16.72 19.96 -15.73
C ALA A 351 16.53 19.19 -17.06
N LEU A 352 16.14 17.92 -17.00
CA LEU A 352 15.78 17.15 -18.21
C LEU A 352 14.58 17.78 -18.93
N THR A 353 13.53 18.09 -18.19
CA THR A 353 12.33 18.75 -18.78
C THR A 353 12.72 20.05 -19.49
N LYS A 354 13.51 20.89 -18.83
CA LYS A 354 14.02 22.14 -19.41
C LYS A 354 14.80 21.89 -20.70
N GLN A 355 15.72 20.93 -20.68
CA GLN A 355 16.52 20.53 -21.85
C GLN A 355 15.63 20.10 -23.02
N LEU A 356 14.59 19.28 -22.77
CA LEU A 356 13.68 18.78 -23.81
C LEU A 356 12.86 19.91 -24.47
N ILE A 357 12.38 20.87 -23.67
CA ILE A 357 11.49 21.92 -24.17
C ILE A 357 12.24 23.12 -24.80
N GLU A 358 13.46 23.42 -24.36
CA GLU A 358 14.20 24.60 -24.83
C GLU A 358 14.51 24.55 -26.33
N GLN A 359 14.79 23.37 -26.86
CA GLN A 359 15.21 23.20 -28.25
C GLN A 359 14.05 22.98 -29.21
N SER A 360 12.84 22.75 -28.74
CA SER A 360 11.69 22.41 -29.58
C SER A 360 10.65 23.54 -29.65
N LEU A 361 10.09 23.73 -30.83
CA LEU A 361 8.91 24.61 -31.10
C LEU A 361 7.62 23.78 -31.19
N ASP A 362 7.58 22.59 -30.62
CA ASP A 362 6.45 21.67 -30.62
C ASP A 362 5.40 22.03 -29.57
N ALA A 363 4.46 22.88 -29.91
CA ALA A 363 3.38 23.26 -28.99
C ALA A 363 2.48 22.08 -28.60
N LEU A 364 2.20 21.15 -29.53
CA LEU A 364 1.38 19.96 -29.24
C LEU A 364 2.10 19.01 -28.29
N GLY A 365 3.40 18.77 -28.51
CA GLY A 365 4.20 17.93 -27.61
C GLY A 365 4.31 18.51 -26.21
N ILE A 366 4.50 19.84 -26.08
CA ILE A 366 4.52 20.49 -24.77
C ILE A 366 3.14 20.39 -24.09
N LEU A 367 2.06 20.57 -24.82
CA LEU A 367 0.72 20.42 -24.24
C LEU A 367 0.44 18.98 -23.80
N ILE A 368 0.91 17.97 -24.55
CA ILE A 368 0.88 16.56 -24.10
C ILE A 368 1.67 16.39 -22.82
N CYS A 369 2.86 17.00 -22.69
CA CYS A 369 3.64 16.97 -21.44
C CYS A 369 2.89 17.63 -20.27
N VAL A 370 2.15 18.72 -20.51
CA VAL A 370 1.27 19.34 -19.51
C VAL A 370 0.20 18.34 -19.04
N ARG A 371 -0.48 17.68 -19.96
CA ARG A 371 -1.50 16.66 -19.63
C ARG A 371 -0.92 15.47 -18.89
N LEU A 372 0.27 15.00 -19.28
CA LEU A 372 1.00 13.97 -18.54
C LEU A 372 1.33 14.42 -17.11
N ASN A 373 1.82 15.66 -16.96
CA ASN A 373 2.14 16.20 -15.63
C ASN A 373 0.91 16.30 -14.72
N GLN A 374 -0.24 16.71 -15.27
CA GLN A 374 -1.53 16.70 -14.55
C GLN A 374 -1.95 15.29 -14.14
N ARG A 375 -1.76 14.27 -15.01
CA ARG A 375 -2.00 12.88 -14.66
C ARG A 375 -1.07 12.38 -13.56
N PHE A 376 0.19 12.76 -13.60
CA PHE A 376 1.13 12.43 -12.52
C PHE A 376 0.73 13.09 -11.21
N ALA A 377 0.22 14.32 -11.23
CA ALA A 377 -0.35 14.98 -10.06
C ALA A 377 -1.52 14.19 -9.47
N PHE A 378 -2.47 13.79 -10.32
CA PHE A 378 -3.62 12.99 -9.91
C PHE A 378 -3.20 11.62 -9.35
N GLU A 379 -2.23 10.96 -9.99
CA GLU A 379 -1.71 9.68 -9.52
C GLU A 379 -1.02 9.80 -8.16
N LEU A 380 -0.21 10.83 -7.94
CA LEU A 380 0.43 11.13 -6.65
C LEU A 380 -0.61 11.42 -5.56
N GLN A 381 -1.68 12.16 -5.90
CA GLN A 381 -2.78 12.42 -4.99
C GLN A 381 -3.52 11.11 -4.63
N ARG A 382 -3.82 10.26 -5.61
CA ARG A 382 -4.44 8.95 -5.41
C ARG A 382 -3.58 8.06 -4.52
N ARG A 383 -2.26 8.09 -4.69
CA ARG A 383 -1.28 7.34 -3.87
C ARG A 383 -0.96 8.03 -2.54
N LYS A 384 -1.55 9.19 -2.25
CA LYS A 384 -1.36 9.97 -1.03
C LYS A 384 0.10 10.40 -0.79
N VAL A 385 0.76 10.93 -1.81
CA VAL A 385 2.16 11.40 -1.77
C VAL A 385 2.22 12.93 -1.90
N PRO A 386 1.80 13.71 -0.90
CA PRO A 386 1.73 15.17 -0.99
C PRO A 386 3.10 15.83 -1.08
N ALA A 387 4.15 15.18 -0.58
CA ALA A 387 5.50 15.72 -0.59
C ALA A 387 6.10 15.90 -2.01
N ALA A 388 5.55 15.24 -3.03
CA ALA A 388 5.99 15.39 -4.42
C ALA A 388 5.27 16.51 -5.19
N GLU A 389 4.29 17.19 -4.58
CA GLU A 389 3.53 18.28 -5.22
C GLU A 389 4.43 19.42 -5.71
N GLY A 390 5.45 19.76 -4.94
CA GLY A 390 6.43 20.80 -5.32
C GLY A 390 7.15 20.51 -6.64
N TYR A 391 7.45 19.23 -6.91
CA TYR A 391 8.04 18.79 -8.17
C TYR A 391 7.08 18.99 -9.36
N ILE A 392 5.83 18.56 -9.20
CA ILE A 392 4.79 18.69 -10.23
C ILE A 392 4.52 20.16 -10.55
N ASN A 393 4.36 21.00 -9.51
CA ASN A 393 4.14 22.44 -9.70
C ASN A 393 5.33 23.12 -10.36
N GLY A 394 6.56 22.78 -9.94
CA GLY A 394 7.78 23.28 -10.59
C GLY A 394 7.89 22.87 -12.06
N THR A 395 7.50 21.64 -12.40
CA THR A 395 7.45 21.16 -13.78
C THR A 395 6.40 21.93 -14.61
N SER A 396 5.21 22.20 -14.05
CA SER A 396 4.18 23.02 -14.68
C SER A 396 4.68 24.45 -14.96
N MET A 397 5.45 25.02 -14.04
CA MET A 397 6.07 26.35 -14.19
C MET A 397 7.12 26.41 -15.30
N LEU A 398 7.68 25.28 -15.72
CA LEU A 398 8.56 25.20 -16.89
C LEU A 398 7.75 25.06 -18.19
N LEU A 399 6.73 24.23 -18.20
CA LEU A 399 5.96 23.86 -19.40
C LEU A 399 5.08 25.02 -19.91
N TRP A 400 4.31 25.67 -19.03
CA TRP A 400 3.35 26.71 -19.45
C TRP A 400 3.98 27.96 -20.08
N PRO A 401 5.03 28.57 -19.53
CA PRO A 401 5.67 29.69 -20.17
C PRO A 401 6.26 29.33 -21.53
N ARG A 402 6.80 28.10 -21.67
CA ARG A 402 7.34 27.65 -22.94
C ARG A 402 6.25 27.44 -23.98
N PHE A 403 5.11 26.86 -23.62
CA PHE A 403 3.95 26.77 -24.49
C PHE A 403 3.55 28.15 -25.02
N GLN A 404 3.42 29.15 -24.14
CA GLN A 404 3.08 30.52 -24.54
C GLN A 404 4.10 31.14 -25.50
N GLN A 405 5.40 30.98 -25.21
CA GLN A 405 6.48 31.45 -26.10
C GLN A 405 6.38 30.85 -27.51
N ILE A 406 6.05 29.54 -27.60
CA ILE A 406 5.90 28.90 -28.91
C ILE A 406 4.68 29.45 -29.66
N ILE A 407 3.56 29.65 -28.99
CA ILE A 407 2.40 30.29 -29.62
C ILE A 407 2.75 31.70 -30.10
N ASP A 408 3.56 32.46 -29.35
CA ASP A 408 4.04 33.77 -29.78
C ASP A 408 4.93 33.69 -31.05
N VAL A 409 5.80 32.68 -31.14
CA VAL A 409 6.59 32.41 -32.36
C VAL A 409 5.67 32.08 -33.54
N HIS A 410 4.61 31.31 -33.35
CA HIS A 410 3.62 31.04 -34.40
C HIS A 410 2.86 32.32 -34.81
N CYS A 411 2.44 33.16 -33.85
CA CYS A 411 1.83 34.46 -34.13
C CYS A 411 2.76 35.35 -34.96
N ASP A 412 4.04 35.44 -34.57
CA ASP A 412 5.03 36.24 -35.27
C ASP A 412 5.29 35.72 -36.69
N SER A 413 5.26 34.40 -36.90
CA SER A 413 5.40 33.81 -38.23
C SER A 413 4.24 34.21 -39.15
N VAL A 414 2.99 34.20 -38.66
CA VAL A 414 1.81 34.62 -39.40
C VAL A 414 1.85 36.14 -39.64
N ARG A 415 2.26 36.93 -38.64
CA ARG A 415 2.40 38.40 -38.77
C ARG A 415 3.44 38.79 -39.81
N LYS A 416 4.60 38.12 -39.85
CA LYS A 416 5.64 38.33 -40.87
C LYS A 416 5.12 37.98 -42.26
N LEU A 417 4.38 36.87 -42.40
CA LEU A 417 3.74 36.51 -43.68
C LEU A 417 2.73 37.56 -44.09
N THR A 418 1.89 38.06 -43.19
CA THR A 418 0.92 39.13 -43.43
C THR A 418 1.60 40.43 -43.86
N ALA A 419 2.72 40.80 -43.23
CA ALA A 419 3.50 41.98 -43.60
C ALA A 419 4.10 41.86 -45.01
N SER A 420 4.58 40.67 -45.39
CA SER A 420 5.16 40.44 -46.74
C SER A 420 4.16 40.63 -47.88
N LEU A 421 2.85 40.56 -47.62
CA LEU A 421 1.80 40.85 -48.60
C LEU A 421 1.70 42.33 -48.95
N SER A 422 2.23 43.21 -48.12
CA SER A 422 2.15 44.67 -48.34
C SER A 422 3.17 45.21 -49.35
N GLY A 423 4.22 44.44 -49.66
CA GLY A 423 5.33 44.90 -50.55
C GLY A 423 5.31 44.31 -51.95
N LYS A 424 4.30 43.51 -52.33
CA LYS A 424 4.23 42.89 -53.67
C LYS A 424 2.94 43.29 -54.41
N PRO A 425 2.95 43.49 -55.73
CA PRO A 425 1.72 43.69 -56.49
C PRO A 425 0.80 42.49 -56.37
N ALA A 426 -0.52 42.74 -56.31
CA ALA A 426 -1.57 41.78 -55.91
C ALA A 426 -1.55 40.41 -56.66
N GLY A 427 -0.96 40.35 -57.85
CA GLY A 427 -0.82 39.07 -58.59
C GLY A 427 0.33 38.18 -58.16
N SER A 428 1.32 38.71 -57.42
CA SER A 428 2.54 37.95 -57.02
C SER A 428 2.44 37.21 -55.67
N ALA A 429 1.54 37.68 -54.82
CA ALA A 429 1.35 37.07 -53.47
C ALA A 429 0.61 35.72 -53.50
N LEU A 430 -0.26 35.50 -54.48
CA LEU A 430 -0.98 34.24 -54.71
C LEU A 430 -0.13 33.19 -55.44
N SER A 431 0.98 33.60 -56.10
CA SER A 431 1.84 32.70 -56.88
C SER A 431 2.95 31.99 -56.09
N LEU A 432 3.14 32.31 -54.82
CA LEU A 432 4.20 31.71 -54.02
C LEU A 432 4.00 30.22 -53.66
N THR A 433 2.85 29.63 -54.05
CA THR A 433 2.53 28.22 -53.68
C THR A 433 2.03 27.37 -54.85
N SER A 434 1.97 27.85 -56.08
CA SER A 434 1.64 27.00 -57.24
C SER A 434 2.21 27.53 -58.54
N SER A 435 2.80 26.62 -59.32
CA SER A 435 3.38 26.83 -60.65
C SER A 435 2.35 27.11 -61.76
N ASN A 436 1.10 27.41 -61.44
CA ASN A 436 0.06 27.79 -62.41
C ASN A 436 -0.58 29.12 -62.01
N ALA A 437 0.02 30.18 -62.48
CA ALA A 437 -0.47 31.56 -62.35
C ALA A 437 -1.62 31.81 -63.34
N SER A 438 -2.73 31.12 -63.21
CA SER A 438 -3.94 31.53 -63.92
C SER A 438 -5.17 31.30 -63.06
N ALA A 439 -5.87 32.38 -62.81
CA ALA A 439 -7.12 32.52 -62.11
C ALA A 439 -6.97 32.76 -60.59
N GLN A 440 -7.52 33.85 -60.17
CA GLN A 440 -7.88 34.23 -58.82
C GLN A 440 -8.69 33.07 -58.20
N THR A 441 -7.99 32.12 -57.60
CA THR A 441 -8.64 30.91 -57.06
C THR A 441 -9.39 31.27 -55.78
N THR A 442 -10.62 30.83 -55.66
CA THR A 442 -11.42 30.91 -54.43
C THR A 442 -11.09 29.74 -53.49
N ALA A 443 -10.06 28.95 -53.80
CA ALA A 443 -9.64 27.81 -53.01
C ALA A 443 -9.07 28.24 -51.65
N PRO A 444 -9.25 27.42 -50.60
CA PRO A 444 -8.65 27.68 -49.31
C PRO A 444 -7.12 27.77 -49.38
N HIS A 445 -6.54 28.69 -48.61
CA HIS A 445 -5.10 28.83 -48.52
C HIS A 445 -4.45 27.68 -47.74
N PRO A 446 -3.28 27.15 -48.11
CA PRO A 446 -2.61 26.05 -47.38
C PRO A 446 -2.36 26.34 -45.90
N LEU A 447 -2.17 27.58 -45.50
CA LEU A 447 -2.07 28.01 -44.11
C LEU A 447 -3.33 27.64 -43.32
N THR A 448 -4.52 27.72 -43.93
CA THR A 448 -5.81 27.39 -43.29
C THR A 448 -5.86 25.93 -42.80
N GLN A 449 -5.40 25.00 -43.62
CA GLN A 449 -5.36 23.60 -43.24
C GLN A 449 -4.42 23.36 -42.06
N ARG A 450 -3.22 23.97 -42.07
CA ARG A 450 -2.26 23.84 -40.96
C ARG A 450 -2.81 24.47 -39.67
N PHE A 451 -3.37 25.68 -39.81
CA PHE A 451 -4.00 26.40 -38.71
C PHE A 451 -5.12 25.55 -38.09
N ALA A 452 -6.03 25.03 -38.91
CA ALA A 452 -7.15 24.22 -38.44
C ALA A 452 -6.71 22.91 -37.81
N ASN A 453 -5.72 22.18 -38.38
CA ASN A 453 -5.14 20.98 -37.81
C ASN A 453 -4.47 21.26 -36.46
N PHE A 454 -3.74 22.35 -36.36
CA PHE A 454 -3.09 22.76 -35.11
C PHE A 454 -4.11 23.07 -34.02
N PHE A 455 -5.15 23.84 -34.34
CA PHE A 455 -6.23 24.11 -33.39
C PHE A 455 -6.99 22.83 -33.01
N ARG A 456 -7.32 21.96 -33.97
CA ARG A 456 -7.92 20.67 -33.69
C ARG A 456 -7.09 19.88 -32.69
N GLY A 457 -5.76 19.83 -32.84
CA GLY A 457 -4.85 19.14 -31.91
C GLY A 457 -4.90 19.74 -30.51
N ILE A 458 -4.83 21.07 -30.39
CA ILE A 458 -4.89 21.75 -29.09
C ILE A 458 -6.27 21.56 -28.43
N LEU A 459 -7.37 21.77 -29.18
CA LEU A 459 -8.72 21.63 -28.66
C LEU A 459 -9.01 20.21 -28.19
N SER A 460 -8.55 19.19 -28.93
CA SER A 460 -8.67 17.79 -28.51
C SER A 460 -7.91 17.49 -27.21
N LEU A 461 -6.74 18.11 -27.00
CA LEU A 461 -5.97 17.98 -25.77
C LEU A 461 -6.54 18.82 -24.62
N SER A 462 -7.44 19.75 -24.91
CA SER A 462 -8.03 20.68 -23.94
C SER A 462 -9.49 20.39 -23.63
N SER A 463 -10.04 19.27 -24.13
CA SER A 463 -11.45 18.89 -23.90
C SER A 463 -11.80 18.77 -22.40
N GLU A 464 -10.85 18.33 -21.58
CA GLU A 464 -10.98 18.18 -20.13
C GLU A 464 -10.31 19.34 -19.34
N ALA A 465 -9.90 20.42 -20.02
CA ALA A 465 -9.19 21.55 -19.41
C ALA A 465 -10.12 22.38 -18.51
N GLY A 466 -9.59 22.83 -17.38
CA GLY A 466 -10.24 23.84 -16.53
C GLY A 466 -10.22 25.23 -17.16
N ASP A 467 -11.15 26.08 -16.75
CA ASP A 467 -11.26 27.48 -17.24
C ASP A 467 -10.03 28.33 -16.87
N ASP A 468 -9.21 27.92 -15.91
CA ASP A 468 -8.04 28.65 -15.40
C ASP A 468 -6.77 28.48 -16.26
N GLU A 469 -6.81 27.67 -17.32
CA GLU A 469 -5.62 27.42 -18.13
C GLU A 469 -5.32 28.59 -19.10
N PRO A 470 -4.04 28.98 -19.27
CA PRO A 470 -3.65 30.12 -20.08
C PRO A 470 -3.71 29.86 -21.61
N ILE A 471 -4.39 28.76 -22.01
CA ILE A 471 -4.51 28.34 -23.42
C ILE A 471 -5.40 29.31 -24.20
N SER A 472 -6.57 29.66 -23.66
CA SER A 472 -7.59 30.46 -24.34
C SER A 472 -7.06 31.79 -24.82
N SER A 473 -6.33 32.55 -23.99
CA SER A 473 -5.73 33.83 -24.34
C SER A 473 -4.68 33.71 -25.45
N SER A 474 -3.85 32.66 -25.40
CA SER A 474 -2.80 32.39 -26.39
C SER A 474 -3.39 32.00 -27.74
N LEU A 475 -4.40 31.10 -27.75
CA LEU A 475 -5.12 30.75 -28.98
C LEU A 475 -5.89 31.93 -29.57
N GLY A 476 -6.51 32.76 -28.73
CA GLY A 476 -7.19 33.99 -29.19
C GLY A 476 -6.25 34.96 -29.89
N ARG A 477 -4.97 35.05 -29.50
CA ARG A 477 -3.96 35.86 -30.23
C ARG A 477 -3.65 35.26 -31.60
N LEU A 478 -3.38 33.95 -31.66
CA LEU A 478 -3.06 33.28 -32.93
C LEU A 478 -4.24 33.34 -33.91
N ARG A 479 -5.47 33.17 -33.41
CA ARG A 479 -6.70 33.28 -34.19
C ARG A 479 -6.80 34.67 -34.84
N ARG A 480 -6.61 35.74 -34.07
CA ARG A 480 -6.66 37.14 -34.61
C ARG A 480 -5.61 37.40 -35.68
N GLU A 481 -4.38 36.90 -35.52
CA GLU A 481 -3.34 37.04 -36.55
C GLU A 481 -3.70 36.26 -37.83
N TYR A 482 -4.30 35.08 -37.70
CA TYR A 482 -4.79 34.29 -38.83
C TYR A 482 -5.94 35.00 -39.57
N GLU A 483 -6.92 35.56 -38.87
CA GLU A 483 -8.04 36.30 -39.46
C GLU A 483 -7.52 37.56 -40.19
N ALA A 484 -6.63 38.30 -39.55
CA ALA A 484 -6.00 39.48 -40.18
C ALA A 484 -5.24 39.12 -41.47
N PHE A 485 -4.55 37.97 -41.49
CA PHE A 485 -3.89 37.44 -42.68
C PHE A 485 -4.88 37.17 -43.81
N LEU A 486 -5.98 36.42 -43.55
CA LEU A 486 -6.99 36.11 -44.57
C LEU A 486 -7.69 37.34 -45.11
N VAL A 487 -8.08 38.26 -44.24
CA VAL A 487 -8.70 39.54 -44.64
C VAL A 487 -7.75 40.36 -45.51
N LYS A 488 -6.45 40.40 -45.18
CA LYS A 488 -5.48 41.11 -45.98
C LYS A 488 -5.22 40.45 -47.34
N LEU A 489 -5.13 39.10 -47.33
CA LEU A 489 -4.95 38.33 -48.56
C LEU A 489 -6.17 38.49 -49.49
N SER A 490 -7.39 38.48 -48.94
CA SER A 490 -8.62 38.64 -49.71
C SER A 490 -8.71 39.98 -50.41
N LYS A 491 -8.15 41.07 -49.83
CA LYS A 491 -8.08 42.40 -50.49
C LYS A 491 -7.30 42.38 -51.78
N GLY A 492 -6.42 41.44 -52.03
CA GLY A 492 -5.74 41.22 -53.30
C GLY A 492 -6.64 40.68 -54.44
N ILE A 493 -7.86 40.24 -54.13
CA ILE A 493 -8.85 39.71 -55.05
C ILE A 493 -9.73 40.88 -55.51
N ALA A 494 -9.68 41.25 -56.82
CA ALA A 494 -10.36 42.42 -57.35
C ALA A 494 -11.90 42.31 -57.24
N GLU A 495 -12.49 41.13 -57.46
CA GLU A 495 -13.93 40.90 -57.50
C GLU A 495 -14.49 40.64 -56.10
N ALA A 496 -15.43 41.45 -55.62
CA ALA A 496 -16.01 41.32 -54.28
C ALA A 496 -16.62 39.95 -54.03
N ARG A 497 -17.40 39.39 -54.98
CA ARG A 497 -18.03 38.09 -54.88
C ARG A 497 -17.00 36.94 -54.74
N LYS A 498 -15.89 37.02 -55.46
CA LYS A 498 -14.79 36.01 -55.32
C LYS A 498 -14.03 36.18 -54.01
N ARG A 499 -13.93 37.40 -53.47
CA ARG A 499 -13.33 37.70 -52.17
C ARG A 499 -14.14 37.07 -51.05
N ASP A 500 -15.46 37.27 -51.05
CA ASP A 500 -16.34 36.70 -50.07
C ASP A 500 -16.35 35.15 -50.17
N ARG A 501 -16.35 34.61 -51.39
CA ARG A 501 -16.23 33.17 -51.65
C ARG A 501 -14.92 32.59 -51.13
N PHE A 502 -13.80 33.29 -51.29
CA PHE A 502 -12.50 32.88 -50.76
C PHE A 502 -12.53 32.82 -49.23
N LEU A 503 -13.04 33.83 -48.55
CA LEU A 503 -13.15 33.88 -47.10
C LEU A 503 -14.09 32.75 -46.60
N TYR A 504 -15.24 32.60 -47.24
CA TYR A 504 -16.21 31.55 -46.94
C TYR A 504 -15.56 30.13 -47.00
N ASN A 505 -14.83 29.84 -48.05
CA ASN A 505 -14.20 28.53 -48.24
C ASN A 505 -13.11 28.29 -47.19
N ASN A 506 -12.35 29.30 -46.78
CA ASN A 506 -11.36 29.20 -45.73
C ASN A 506 -12.02 28.93 -44.35
N TYR A 507 -13.05 29.70 -43.98
CA TYR A 507 -13.75 29.52 -42.71
C TYR A 507 -14.52 28.19 -42.67
N SER A 508 -15.13 27.80 -43.79
CA SER A 508 -15.79 26.49 -43.91
C SER A 508 -14.81 25.33 -43.74
N LEU A 509 -13.58 25.42 -44.28
CA LEU A 509 -12.54 24.43 -44.07
C LEU A 509 -12.12 24.33 -42.59
N VAL A 510 -11.98 25.47 -41.89
CA VAL A 510 -11.69 25.46 -40.45
C VAL A 510 -12.80 24.74 -39.68
N CYS A 511 -14.07 25.11 -39.90
CA CYS A 511 -15.22 24.48 -39.28
C CYS A 511 -15.26 22.97 -39.53
N THR A 512 -14.96 22.52 -40.75
CA THR A 512 -14.95 21.10 -41.14
C THR A 512 -13.85 20.32 -40.39
N ILE A 513 -12.64 20.88 -40.28
CA ILE A 513 -11.51 20.21 -39.64
C ILE A 513 -11.71 20.10 -38.13
N VAL A 514 -12.34 21.09 -37.50
CA VAL A 514 -12.56 21.11 -36.05
C VAL A 514 -13.91 20.52 -35.61
N ALA A 515 -14.74 20.06 -36.55
CA ALA A 515 -16.11 19.60 -36.28
C ALA A 515 -16.19 18.53 -35.15
N ASP A 516 -15.26 17.57 -35.19
CA ASP A 516 -15.23 16.43 -34.25
C ASP A 516 -14.60 16.75 -32.88
N THR A 517 -14.21 17.99 -32.63
CA THR A 517 -13.64 18.38 -31.32
C THR A 517 -14.75 18.69 -30.32
N GLU A 518 -14.54 18.31 -29.06
CA GLU A 518 -15.51 18.49 -27.96
C GLU A 518 -14.96 19.41 -26.88
N GLY A 519 -15.86 20.01 -26.09
CA GLY A 519 -15.53 20.86 -24.95
C GLY A 519 -15.83 22.35 -25.19
N LYS A 520 -15.98 23.11 -24.10
CA LYS A 520 -16.39 24.51 -24.07
C LYS A 520 -15.53 25.40 -25.03
N MET A 521 -14.21 25.26 -24.96
CA MET A 521 -13.28 25.99 -25.78
C MET A 521 -13.43 25.65 -27.28
N ALA A 522 -13.74 24.37 -27.58
CA ALA A 522 -13.97 23.90 -28.95
C ALA A 522 -15.30 24.48 -29.50
N ASP A 523 -16.33 24.53 -28.68
CA ASP A 523 -17.63 25.09 -29.09
C ASP A 523 -17.53 26.59 -29.33
N GLU A 524 -16.91 27.34 -28.41
CA GLU A 524 -16.65 28.78 -28.62
C GLU A 524 -15.84 29.06 -29.90
N PHE A 525 -14.88 28.21 -30.24
CA PHE A 525 -14.10 28.34 -31.46
C PHE A 525 -14.90 28.02 -32.72
N LYS A 526 -15.73 26.96 -32.69
CA LYS A 526 -16.63 26.58 -33.80
C LYS A 526 -17.66 27.66 -34.07
N ASP A 527 -18.31 28.14 -33.02
CA ASP A 527 -19.34 29.20 -33.13
C ASP A 527 -18.76 30.48 -33.75
N HIS A 528 -17.56 30.90 -33.30
CA HIS A 528 -16.90 32.06 -33.84
C HIS A 528 -16.64 31.95 -35.37
N PHE A 529 -16.12 30.81 -35.86
CA PHE A 529 -15.87 30.64 -37.29
C PHE A 529 -17.15 30.38 -38.09
N ALA A 530 -18.19 29.80 -37.47
CA ALA A 530 -19.50 29.70 -38.07
C ALA A 530 -20.14 31.09 -38.29
N GLU A 531 -20.09 31.94 -37.26
CA GLU A 531 -20.57 33.33 -37.36
C GLU A 531 -19.84 34.12 -38.49
N LEU A 532 -18.51 34.02 -38.57
CA LEU A 532 -17.72 34.64 -39.60
C LEU A 532 -18.07 34.13 -41.02
N ARG A 533 -18.33 32.82 -41.15
CA ARG A 533 -18.74 32.18 -42.40
C ARG A 533 -20.14 32.63 -42.83
N ASP A 534 -21.09 32.62 -41.93
CA ASP A 534 -22.50 32.89 -42.20
C ASP A 534 -22.77 34.37 -42.41
N GLY A 535 -21.91 35.26 -41.88
CA GLY A 535 -21.93 36.72 -42.14
C GLY A 535 -21.48 37.10 -43.54
N LEU A 536 -20.96 36.17 -44.36
CA LEU A 536 -20.52 36.46 -45.73
C LEU A 536 -21.67 36.22 -46.72
N ASN A 537 -22.03 37.27 -47.51
CA ASN A 537 -23.04 37.21 -48.56
C ASN A 537 -22.55 36.38 -49.76
N VAL A 538 -22.45 35.10 -49.60
CA VAL A 538 -22.24 34.16 -50.70
C VAL A 538 -23.62 33.75 -51.24
N GLY A 539 -24.30 34.71 -51.88
CA GLY A 539 -25.58 34.43 -52.55
C GLY A 539 -25.47 33.25 -53.51
N SER A 540 -26.40 32.31 -53.36
CA SER A 540 -26.66 31.14 -54.20
C SER A 540 -26.59 31.44 -55.70
#